data_500fef33bd7dccd9212590fd5fe3fa86
#
_entry.id   500fef33bd7dccd9212590fd5fe3fa86
#
_cell.length_a   1.000
_cell.length_b   1.000
_cell.length_c   1.000
_cell.angle_alpha   90.00
_cell.angle_beta   90.00
_cell.angle_gamma   90.00
#
_symmetry.space_group_name_H-M   'P 1'
#
loop_
_entity.id
_entity.type
_entity.pdbx_description
1 polymer ?
#
loop_
_entity_poly.entity_id
_entity_poly.type
_entity_poly.pdbx_seq_one_letter_code
_entity_poly.pdbx_strand_id
1 'polypeptide(L)'
;MTGQDQTIVHDVPVNVAQQPNPYPLFERIREHGVVQRVRLNPTLEVWMVTGYDEAVAALTDPRLSSSPVGVNGLEKEMAHQERTNVLMASMLVANGEDHTRLRNLVSKAFTFRRVEQMAPRVQAHTDAFIDAFATRGSADLVSEFALPLPMAVLSELIGIPAEGQPDFARLAVGLIMPPNTPERLAKGAQARAELTEFFLPLIAQRKADPKDDLLSALCAAQAEERISDRELTAMTILLTLAGHETTASLIANGVHALLRHPEQFAALRDDPSLLPGAIEELLRYEGPVSRGVARFTVDDYEIGGVTVPAGEMIIIGLAAANRDPARYDRADILDIARREVPQQLAFGHGVHFCLGAPLARAEARIAIGTLLRRFPDLRLADPDADLSRREGILRGMATLPVAFTPEG
;
A
#
# COMPACT_ATOMS: atom_id res chain seq x y z
N MET A 1 20.15 -16.59 -40.72
CA MET A 1 18.93 -15.79 -40.80
C MET A 1 18.55 -15.52 -39.34
N THR A 2 19.03 -14.41 -38.83
CA THR A 2 18.77 -13.97 -37.45
C THR A 2 17.34 -13.43 -37.41
N GLY A 3 16.42 -14.21 -36.83
CA GLY A 3 15.11 -13.70 -36.48
C GLY A 3 15.30 -12.55 -35.50
N GLN A 4 14.93 -11.35 -35.89
CA GLN A 4 14.71 -10.25 -34.95
C GLN A 4 13.54 -10.70 -34.07
N ASP A 5 13.85 -11.06 -32.84
CA ASP A 5 12.88 -11.30 -31.79
C ASP A 5 12.17 -9.95 -31.61
N GLN A 6 10.99 -9.77 -32.22
CA GLN A 6 10.17 -8.59 -32.01
C GLN A 6 9.66 -8.69 -30.59
N THR A 7 10.39 -8.11 -29.65
CA THR A 7 9.95 -7.98 -28.26
C THR A 7 8.58 -7.31 -28.26
N ILE A 8 7.54 -8.05 -27.93
CA ILE A 8 6.18 -7.51 -27.82
C ILE A 8 6.17 -6.53 -26.65
N VAL A 9 5.76 -5.29 -26.91
CA VAL A 9 5.58 -4.29 -25.87
C VAL A 9 4.09 -4.15 -25.58
N HIS A 10 3.68 -4.46 -24.36
CA HIS A 10 2.28 -4.36 -23.94
C HIS A 10 2.00 -2.98 -23.37
N ASP A 11 0.90 -2.35 -23.78
CA ASP A 11 0.45 -1.11 -23.17
C ASP A 11 -0.23 -1.39 -21.83
N VAL A 12 0.38 -0.93 -20.75
CA VAL A 12 -0.15 -1.00 -19.37
C VAL A 12 -0.37 0.42 -18.88
N PRO A 13 -1.60 0.91 -18.88
CA PRO A 13 -1.87 2.28 -18.44
C PRO A 13 -1.33 2.57 -17.05
N VAL A 14 -0.80 3.77 -16.82
CA VAL A 14 -0.36 4.22 -15.48
C VAL A 14 -1.47 4.07 -14.45
N ASN A 15 -2.71 4.26 -14.87
CA ASN A 15 -3.92 4.12 -14.05
C ASN A 15 -4.51 2.69 -14.05
N VAL A 16 -3.74 1.65 -14.35
CA VAL A 16 -4.23 0.26 -14.33
C VAL A 16 -4.89 -0.13 -13.01
N ALA A 17 -4.42 0.42 -11.89
CA ALA A 17 -5.02 0.21 -10.57
C ALA A 17 -6.45 0.74 -10.45
N GLN A 18 -6.84 1.70 -11.28
CA GLN A 18 -8.16 2.33 -11.29
C GLN A 18 -9.16 1.61 -12.21
N GLN A 19 -8.70 0.67 -13.03
CA GLN A 19 -9.61 -0.12 -13.86
C GLN A 19 -10.51 -0.98 -12.96
N PRO A 20 -11.79 -1.15 -13.30
CA PRO A 20 -12.69 -2.04 -12.56
C PRO A 20 -12.09 -3.43 -12.40
N ASN A 21 -11.57 -4.01 -13.48
CA ASN A 21 -10.90 -5.31 -13.51
C ASN A 21 -9.60 -5.26 -14.32
N PRO A 22 -8.42 -5.15 -13.69
CA PRO A 22 -7.12 -5.11 -14.37
C PRO A 22 -6.57 -6.51 -14.71
N TYR A 23 -7.13 -7.57 -14.15
CA TYR A 23 -6.55 -8.92 -14.19
C TYR A 23 -6.49 -9.52 -15.59
N PRO A 24 -7.47 -9.36 -16.49
CA PRO A 24 -7.35 -9.83 -17.88
C PRO A 24 -6.18 -9.22 -18.65
N LEU A 25 -5.75 -8.00 -18.30
CA LEU A 25 -4.56 -7.39 -18.86
C LEU A 25 -3.30 -8.12 -18.40
N PHE A 26 -3.20 -8.41 -17.11
CA PHE A 26 -2.05 -9.14 -16.55
C PHE A 26 -1.95 -10.57 -17.08
N GLU A 27 -3.09 -11.24 -17.31
CA GLU A 27 -3.15 -12.56 -17.94
C GLU A 27 -2.59 -12.53 -19.36
N ARG A 28 -3.04 -11.60 -20.20
CA ARG A 28 -2.53 -11.42 -21.57
C ARG A 28 -1.03 -11.14 -21.59
N ILE A 29 -0.50 -10.37 -20.64
CA ILE A 29 0.95 -10.15 -20.54
C ILE A 29 1.65 -11.46 -20.21
N ARG A 30 1.14 -12.25 -19.28
CA ARG A 30 1.71 -13.52 -18.83
C ARG A 30 1.69 -14.60 -19.92
N GLU A 31 0.71 -14.60 -20.83
CA GLU A 31 0.66 -15.50 -21.98
C GLU A 31 1.91 -15.42 -22.87
N HIS A 32 2.59 -14.26 -22.88
CA HIS A 32 3.84 -14.05 -23.63
C HIS A 32 5.10 -14.27 -22.77
N GLY A 33 4.92 -14.55 -21.49
CA GLY A 33 5.98 -14.80 -20.51
C GLY A 33 5.77 -14.02 -19.22
N VAL A 34 6.32 -14.53 -18.12
CA VAL A 34 6.15 -13.97 -16.79
C VAL A 34 6.91 -12.66 -16.56
N VAL A 35 7.88 -12.35 -17.45
CA VAL A 35 8.62 -11.08 -17.47
C VAL A 35 8.54 -10.49 -18.87
N GLN A 36 7.94 -9.34 -19.03
CA GLN A 36 7.67 -8.71 -20.32
C GLN A 36 7.97 -7.20 -20.30
N ARG A 37 8.33 -6.65 -21.48
CA ARG A 37 8.35 -5.19 -21.64
C ARG A 37 6.93 -4.63 -21.69
N VAL A 38 6.70 -3.57 -20.94
CA VAL A 38 5.41 -2.87 -20.91
C VAL A 38 5.63 -1.37 -21.07
N ARG A 39 4.69 -0.72 -21.74
CA ARG A 39 4.67 0.74 -21.87
C ARG A 39 3.67 1.33 -20.89
N LEU A 40 4.17 2.11 -19.95
CA LEU A 40 3.34 2.78 -18.93
C LEU A 40 2.76 4.11 -19.44
N ASN A 41 3.51 4.79 -20.29
CA ASN A 41 3.11 6.00 -20.98
C ASN A 41 3.94 6.13 -22.29
N PRO A 42 3.65 7.11 -23.18
CA PRO A 42 4.32 7.20 -24.48
C PRO A 42 5.85 7.29 -24.46
N THR A 43 6.44 7.69 -23.31
CA THR A 43 7.88 7.90 -23.15
C THR A 43 8.53 6.95 -22.16
N LEU A 44 7.77 6.06 -21.50
CA LEU A 44 8.30 5.19 -20.45
C LEU A 44 7.93 3.73 -20.71
N GLU A 45 8.92 2.96 -21.14
CA GLU A 45 8.88 1.51 -21.19
C GLU A 45 9.70 0.94 -20.04
N VAL A 46 9.20 -0.14 -19.44
CA VAL A 46 9.81 -0.81 -18.29
C VAL A 46 9.61 -2.31 -18.41
N TRP A 47 10.33 -3.08 -17.61
CA TRP A 47 10.06 -4.50 -17.45
C TRP A 47 9.02 -4.73 -16.37
N MET A 48 8.07 -5.63 -16.61
CA MET A 48 7.06 -6.02 -15.64
C MET A 48 7.16 -7.51 -15.35
N VAL A 49 7.22 -7.83 -14.06
CA VAL A 49 7.18 -9.19 -13.54
C VAL A 49 5.75 -9.51 -13.12
N THR A 50 5.16 -10.58 -13.67
CA THR A 50 3.79 -11.03 -13.40
C THR A 50 3.72 -12.42 -12.77
N GLY A 51 4.82 -13.21 -12.82
CA GLY A 51 4.93 -14.51 -12.17
C GLY A 51 5.23 -14.36 -10.68
N TYR A 52 4.74 -15.30 -9.87
CA TYR A 52 4.93 -15.28 -8.41
C TYR A 52 6.39 -15.53 -8.01
N ASP A 53 7.00 -16.58 -8.54
CA ASP A 53 8.36 -16.97 -8.14
C ASP A 53 9.39 -15.93 -8.61
N GLU A 54 9.21 -15.36 -9.80
CA GLU A 54 10.03 -14.25 -10.31
C GLU A 54 9.81 -12.97 -9.49
N ALA A 55 8.59 -12.70 -9.04
CA ALA A 55 8.31 -11.58 -8.16
C ALA A 55 9.05 -11.72 -6.82
N VAL A 56 9.04 -12.92 -6.21
CA VAL A 56 9.81 -13.21 -4.99
C VAL A 56 11.31 -13.06 -5.25
N ALA A 57 11.82 -13.61 -6.37
CA ALA A 57 13.22 -13.47 -6.74
C ALA A 57 13.64 -12.00 -6.87
N ALA A 58 12.89 -11.21 -7.65
CA ALA A 58 13.19 -9.79 -7.86
C ALA A 58 13.07 -8.95 -6.57
N LEU A 59 12.21 -9.32 -5.63
CA LEU A 59 12.05 -8.62 -4.35
C LEU A 59 13.14 -8.93 -3.34
N THR A 60 13.86 -10.04 -3.50
CA THR A 60 14.89 -10.51 -2.57
C THR A 60 16.31 -10.40 -3.08
N ASP A 61 16.51 -10.23 -4.39
CA ASP A 61 17.85 -10.21 -4.99
C ASP A 61 18.58 -8.89 -4.70
N PRO A 62 19.74 -8.93 -4.00
CA PRO A 62 20.49 -7.72 -3.67
C PRO A 62 21.14 -7.02 -4.88
N ARG A 63 21.18 -7.67 -6.06
CA ARG A 63 21.67 -7.07 -7.31
C ARG A 63 20.67 -6.07 -7.90
N LEU A 64 19.43 -6.06 -7.41
CA LEU A 64 18.40 -5.11 -7.82
C LEU A 64 18.32 -3.97 -6.80
N SER A 65 18.62 -2.76 -7.25
CA SER A 65 18.56 -1.55 -6.43
C SER A 65 17.12 -1.06 -6.24
N SER A 66 16.79 -0.60 -5.04
CA SER A 66 15.54 0.17 -4.78
C SER A 66 15.70 1.65 -5.12
N SER A 67 16.96 2.11 -5.29
CA SER A 67 17.28 3.47 -5.68
C SER A 67 17.65 3.52 -7.16
N PRO A 68 17.10 4.47 -7.92
CA PRO A 68 17.52 4.72 -9.30
C PRO A 68 18.87 5.45 -9.39
N VAL A 69 19.51 5.78 -8.26
CA VAL A 69 20.84 6.43 -8.23
C VAL A 69 21.89 5.51 -8.83
N GLY A 70 22.65 6.02 -9.79
CA GLY A 70 23.67 5.25 -10.52
C GLY A 70 23.11 4.46 -11.70
N VAL A 71 21.84 4.60 -12.04
CA VAL A 71 21.24 3.99 -13.23
C VAL A 71 21.52 4.84 -14.46
N ASN A 72 22.15 4.24 -15.47
CA ASN A 72 22.53 4.90 -16.70
C ASN A 72 21.38 5.63 -17.38
N GLY A 73 21.59 6.90 -17.77
CA GLY A 73 20.58 7.72 -18.46
C GLY A 73 19.61 8.47 -17.56
N LEU A 74 19.56 8.20 -16.25
CA LEU A 74 18.70 8.91 -15.28
C LEU A 74 19.46 9.85 -14.33
N GLU A 75 20.77 10.00 -14.46
CA GLU A 75 21.64 10.70 -13.50
C GLU A 75 21.20 12.15 -13.24
N LYS A 76 20.82 12.89 -14.30
CA LYS A 76 20.40 14.31 -14.15
C LYS A 76 19.03 14.43 -13.47
N GLU A 77 18.07 13.58 -13.88
CA GLU A 77 16.74 13.54 -13.29
C GLU A 77 16.84 13.12 -11.83
N MET A 78 17.67 12.12 -11.53
CA MET A 78 17.87 11.62 -10.19
C MET A 78 18.58 12.62 -9.29
N ALA A 79 19.61 13.32 -9.76
CA ALA A 79 20.26 14.38 -8.99
C ALA A 79 19.27 15.55 -8.71
N HIS A 80 18.29 15.79 -9.57
CA HIS A 80 17.19 16.71 -9.29
C HIS A 80 16.26 16.14 -8.22
N GLN A 81 15.79 14.90 -8.38
CA GLN A 81 14.92 14.22 -7.42
C GLN A 81 15.55 14.11 -6.02
N GLU A 82 16.83 13.76 -5.92
CA GLU A 82 17.54 13.73 -4.64
C GLU A 82 17.49 15.08 -3.91
N ARG A 83 17.59 16.18 -4.63
CA ARG A 83 17.55 17.52 -4.02
C ARG A 83 16.15 17.98 -3.66
N THR A 84 15.16 17.63 -4.47
CA THR A 84 13.82 18.22 -4.40
C THR A 84 12.78 17.30 -3.74
N ASN A 85 13.01 15.99 -3.72
CA ASN A 85 12.10 15.01 -3.12
C ASN A 85 12.66 14.49 -1.80
N VAL A 86 12.08 14.90 -0.69
CA VAL A 86 12.51 14.48 0.65
C VAL A 86 12.45 12.95 0.83
N LEU A 87 11.50 12.26 0.18
CA LEU A 87 11.35 10.81 0.28
C LEU A 87 12.55 10.01 -0.23
N MET A 88 13.42 10.64 -1.05
CA MET A 88 14.69 10.04 -1.49
C MET A 88 15.67 9.79 -0.33
N ALA A 89 15.46 10.40 0.84
CA ALA A 89 16.23 10.14 2.06
C ALA A 89 15.54 9.13 3.01
N SER A 90 14.53 8.39 2.55
CA SER A 90 13.80 7.44 3.37
C SER A 90 14.22 5.99 3.14
N MET A 91 13.85 5.10 4.05
CA MET A 91 14.08 3.65 3.91
C MET A 91 13.40 3.02 2.69
N LEU A 92 12.47 3.70 2.03
CA LEU A 92 11.75 3.18 0.86
C LEU A 92 12.69 2.96 -0.33
N VAL A 93 13.64 3.85 -0.52
CA VAL A 93 14.60 3.84 -1.63
C VAL A 93 16.05 3.53 -1.19
N ALA A 94 16.29 3.42 0.11
CA ALA A 94 17.59 3.04 0.63
C ALA A 94 17.90 1.56 0.36
N ASN A 95 19.19 1.22 0.24
CA ASN A 95 19.69 -0.15 0.07
C ASN A 95 20.69 -0.51 1.16
N GLY A 96 20.97 -1.80 1.33
CA GLY A 96 22.07 -2.31 2.17
C GLY A 96 22.02 -1.81 3.61
N GLU A 97 23.15 -1.27 4.09
CA GLU A 97 23.32 -0.82 5.48
C GLU A 97 22.44 0.38 5.82
N ASP A 98 22.27 1.33 4.89
CA ASP A 98 21.41 2.51 5.10
C ASP A 98 19.94 2.12 5.26
N HIS A 99 19.45 1.19 4.43
CA HIS A 99 18.11 0.65 4.62
C HIS A 99 17.97 -0.01 5.99
N THR A 100 18.92 -0.86 6.37
CA THR A 100 18.91 -1.58 7.66
C THR A 100 18.92 -0.62 8.83
N ARG A 101 19.76 0.41 8.79
CA ARG A 101 19.87 1.47 9.81
C ARG A 101 18.53 2.20 9.98
N LEU A 102 17.98 2.74 8.90
CA LEU A 102 16.72 3.49 8.94
C LEU A 102 15.54 2.63 9.39
N ARG A 103 15.46 1.39 8.87
CA ARG A 103 14.39 0.45 9.23
C ARG A 103 14.41 0.08 10.71
N ASN A 104 15.58 -0.16 11.28
CA ASN A 104 15.73 -0.55 12.68
C ASN A 104 15.25 0.53 13.66
N LEU A 105 15.32 1.81 13.29
CA LEU A 105 14.86 2.91 14.14
C LEU A 105 13.36 2.88 14.36
N VAL A 106 12.60 2.49 13.35
CA VAL A 106 11.13 2.50 13.38
C VAL A 106 10.52 1.13 13.67
N SER A 107 11.28 0.05 13.50
CA SER A 107 10.75 -1.34 13.63
C SER A 107 10.14 -1.62 15.00
N LYS A 108 10.65 -0.99 16.06
CA LYS A 108 10.15 -1.18 17.43
C LYS A 108 8.71 -0.72 17.61
N ALA A 109 8.25 0.29 16.83
CA ALA A 109 6.89 0.79 16.87
C ALA A 109 5.87 -0.17 16.22
N PHE A 110 6.34 -1.08 15.35
CA PHE A 110 5.49 -2.01 14.58
C PHE A 110 5.66 -3.47 14.99
N THR A 111 6.25 -3.73 16.16
CA THR A 111 6.34 -5.11 16.68
C THR A 111 4.95 -5.65 17.02
N PHE A 112 4.78 -6.98 16.92
CA PHE A 112 3.52 -7.65 17.27
C PHE A 112 2.99 -7.22 18.64
N ARG A 113 3.86 -7.17 19.66
CA ARG A 113 3.50 -6.72 21.01
C ARG A 113 2.95 -5.28 21.03
N ARG A 114 3.58 -4.35 20.27
CA ARG A 114 3.12 -2.95 20.23
C ARG A 114 1.78 -2.84 19.52
N VAL A 115 1.59 -3.59 18.44
CA VAL A 115 0.32 -3.66 17.71
C VAL A 115 -0.80 -4.25 18.58
N GLU A 116 -0.53 -5.31 19.35
CA GLU A 116 -1.50 -5.83 20.33
C GLU A 116 -1.90 -4.79 21.38
N GLN A 117 -0.96 -3.98 21.85
CA GLN A 117 -1.26 -2.88 22.79
C GLN A 117 -2.12 -1.78 22.16
N MET A 118 -2.07 -1.62 20.84
CA MET A 118 -2.92 -0.67 20.11
C MET A 118 -4.33 -1.23 19.82
N ALA A 119 -4.52 -2.55 19.81
CA ALA A 119 -5.79 -3.16 19.43
C ALA A 119 -7.03 -2.60 20.17
N PRO A 120 -7.01 -2.32 21.51
CA PRO A 120 -8.13 -1.69 22.18
C PRO A 120 -8.46 -0.27 21.66
N ARG A 121 -7.46 0.50 21.22
CA ARG A 121 -7.66 1.83 20.63
C ARG A 121 -8.22 1.75 19.24
N VAL A 122 -7.69 0.81 18.43
CA VAL A 122 -8.25 0.50 17.10
C VAL A 122 -9.72 0.11 17.23
N GLN A 123 -10.07 -0.73 18.21
CA GLN A 123 -11.47 -1.11 18.48
C GLN A 123 -12.31 0.11 18.88
N ALA A 124 -11.81 0.96 19.78
CA ALA A 124 -12.54 2.15 20.22
C ALA A 124 -12.83 3.12 19.05
N HIS A 125 -11.84 3.37 18.17
CA HIS A 125 -12.05 4.16 16.95
C HIS A 125 -13.04 3.48 16.00
N THR A 126 -12.93 2.16 15.82
CA THR A 126 -13.84 1.36 15.00
C THR A 126 -15.29 1.52 15.48
N ASP A 127 -15.52 1.34 16.77
CA ASP A 127 -16.84 1.48 17.37
C ASP A 127 -17.38 2.92 17.23
N ALA A 128 -16.57 3.93 17.51
CA ALA A 128 -16.98 5.35 17.40
C ALA A 128 -17.38 5.73 15.96
N PHE A 129 -16.63 5.29 14.95
CA PHE A 129 -17.00 5.56 13.54
C PHE A 129 -18.26 4.81 13.12
N ILE A 130 -18.44 3.57 13.57
CA ILE A 130 -19.66 2.80 13.28
C ILE A 130 -20.86 3.44 13.98
N ASP A 131 -20.75 3.84 15.26
CA ASP A 131 -21.82 4.50 16.01
C ASP A 131 -22.34 5.76 15.32
N ALA A 132 -21.48 6.49 14.61
CA ALA A 132 -21.87 7.70 13.88
C ALA A 132 -22.88 7.45 12.76
N PHE A 133 -23.01 6.22 12.25
CA PHE A 133 -23.98 5.88 11.20
C PHE A 133 -24.92 4.71 11.54
N ALA A 134 -24.71 4.00 12.65
CA ALA A 134 -25.41 2.75 12.97
C ALA A 134 -26.94 2.87 12.98
N THR A 135 -27.48 4.03 13.37
CA THR A 135 -28.94 4.29 13.44
C THR A 135 -29.55 4.75 12.12
N ARG A 136 -28.73 5.00 11.05
CA ARG A 136 -29.22 5.55 9.78
C ARG A 136 -29.67 4.48 8.77
N GLY A 137 -29.25 3.23 8.93
CA GLY A 137 -29.54 2.14 8.02
C GLY A 137 -28.78 2.18 6.69
N SER A 138 -27.91 3.16 6.50
CA SER A 138 -27.04 3.30 5.32
C SER A 138 -25.82 4.14 5.65
N ALA A 139 -24.71 3.91 4.90
CA ALA A 139 -23.49 4.68 5.01
C ALA A 139 -22.67 4.59 3.72
N ASP A 140 -21.77 5.55 3.48
CA ASP A 140 -20.63 5.35 2.58
C ASP A 140 -19.45 4.87 3.41
N LEU A 141 -19.15 3.57 3.35
CA LEU A 141 -18.07 2.98 4.14
C LEU A 141 -16.67 3.51 3.78
N VAL A 142 -16.45 4.12 2.62
CA VAL A 142 -15.16 4.73 2.30
C VAL A 142 -14.95 5.99 3.11
N SER A 143 -15.82 6.96 2.97
CA SER A 143 -15.66 8.29 3.56
C SER A 143 -15.97 8.33 5.05
N GLU A 144 -16.89 7.48 5.54
CA GLU A 144 -17.37 7.51 6.92
C GLU A 144 -16.65 6.50 7.83
N PHE A 145 -15.92 5.53 7.26
CA PHE A 145 -15.31 4.46 8.05
C PHE A 145 -13.89 4.11 7.61
N ALA A 146 -13.71 3.63 6.36
CA ALA A 146 -12.44 3.04 5.94
C ALA A 146 -11.30 4.05 5.85
N LEU A 147 -11.57 5.32 5.46
CA LEU A 147 -10.57 6.39 5.44
C LEU A 147 -10.29 6.97 6.83
N PRO A 148 -11.28 7.33 7.65
CA PRO A 148 -11.00 7.96 8.94
C PRO A 148 -10.36 7.02 9.96
N LEU A 149 -10.64 5.71 9.93
CA LEU A 149 -10.12 4.76 10.91
C LEU A 149 -8.58 4.66 10.88
N PRO A 150 -7.91 4.31 9.77
CA PRO A 150 -6.45 4.25 9.73
C PRO A 150 -5.79 5.62 9.98
N MET A 151 -6.47 6.72 9.61
CA MET A 151 -5.97 8.06 9.88
C MET A 151 -5.92 8.35 11.38
N ALA A 152 -6.95 8.00 12.12
CA ALA A 152 -6.98 8.16 13.58
C ALA A 152 -5.90 7.31 14.26
N VAL A 153 -5.78 6.04 13.87
CA VAL A 153 -4.76 5.12 14.40
C VAL A 153 -3.34 5.61 14.11
N LEU A 154 -3.10 6.06 12.87
CA LEU A 154 -1.79 6.59 12.46
C LEU A 154 -1.45 7.90 13.19
N SER A 155 -2.43 8.78 13.40
CA SER A 155 -2.26 10.02 14.15
C SER A 155 -1.79 9.75 15.58
N GLU A 156 -2.39 8.77 16.25
CA GLU A 156 -1.94 8.34 17.58
C GLU A 156 -0.54 7.73 17.56
N LEU A 157 -0.24 6.86 16.58
CA LEU A 157 1.06 6.22 16.47
C LEU A 157 2.20 7.22 16.24
N ILE A 158 1.98 8.21 15.39
CA ILE A 158 2.97 9.27 15.10
C ILE A 158 3.06 10.25 16.29
N GLY A 159 1.95 10.46 16.99
CA GLY A 159 1.85 11.43 18.09
C GLY A 159 1.32 12.80 17.64
N ILE A 160 0.38 12.82 16.68
CA ILE A 160 -0.27 14.05 16.21
C ILE A 160 -1.35 14.44 17.20
N PRO A 161 -1.30 15.67 17.78
CA PRO A 161 -2.32 16.16 18.68
C PRO A 161 -3.70 16.23 18.03
N ALA A 162 -4.78 16.09 18.81
CA ALA A 162 -6.15 16.04 18.31
C ALA A 162 -6.51 17.27 17.45
N GLU A 163 -6.05 18.46 17.85
CA GLU A 163 -6.25 19.72 17.11
C GLU A 163 -5.56 19.75 15.74
N GLY A 164 -4.47 19.00 15.57
CA GLY A 164 -3.72 18.89 14.31
C GLY A 164 -4.23 17.81 13.34
N GLN A 165 -5.08 16.89 13.81
CA GLN A 165 -5.50 15.74 13.02
C GLN A 165 -6.32 16.11 11.76
N PRO A 166 -7.22 17.12 11.76
CA PRO A 166 -7.93 17.53 10.55
C PRO A 166 -7.00 18.05 9.45
N ASP A 167 -6.01 18.88 9.82
CA ASP A 167 -5.01 19.39 8.86
C ASP A 167 -4.11 18.29 8.36
N PHE A 168 -3.67 17.40 9.24
CA PHE A 168 -2.88 16.24 8.87
C PHE A 168 -3.62 15.34 7.86
N ALA A 169 -4.89 15.03 8.09
CA ALA A 169 -5.71 14.22 7.19
C ALA A 169 -5.84 14.88 5.81
N ARG A 170 -6.10 16.19 5.77
CA ARG A 170 -6.17 16.96 4.53
C ARG A 170 -4.86 16.93 3.73
N LEU A 171 -3.73 17.10 4.41
CA LEU A 171 -2.40 17.11 3.79
C LEU A 171 -1.98 15.73 3.31
N ALA A 172 -2.27 14.67 4.07
CA ALA A 172 -1.93 13.30 3.73
C ALA A 172 -2.60 12.85 2.42
N VAL A 173 -3.86 13.21 2.20
CA VAL A 173 -4.59 12.90 0.95
C VAL A 173 -3.91 13.52 -0.28
N GLY A 174 -3.30 14.69 -0.16
CA GLY A 174 -2.60 15.35 -1.26
C GLY A 174 -1.35 14.63 -1.78
N LEU A 175 -0.78 13.71 -0.99
CA LEU A 175 0.47 13.02 -1.33
C LEU A 175 0.33 11.90 -2.39
N ILE A 176 -0.87 11.36 -2.57
CA ILE A 176 -1.09 10.07 -3.26
C ILE A 176 -1.51 10.24 -4.72
N MET A 177 -1.46 11.47 -5.22
CA MET A 177 -1.81 11.73 -6.61
C MET A 177 -0.76 11.17 -7.58
N PRO A 178 -1.16 10.45 -8.66
CA PRO A 178 -0.21 9.94 -9.64
C PRO A 178 0.47 11.11 -10.36
N PRO A 179 1.81 11.10 -10.51
CA PRO A 179 2.58 12.18 -11.14
C PRO A 179 2.53 12.09 -12.67
N ASN A 180 1.32 11.94 -13.24
CA ASN A 180 1.14 11.70 -14.67
C ASN A 180 0.88 12.97 -15.48
N THR A 181 0.81 14.12 -14.84
CA THR A 181 0.75 15.45 -15.50
C THR A 181 1.61 16.46 -14.76
N PRO A 182 2.12 17.53 -15.43
CA PRO A 182 2.88 18.59 -14.77
C PRO A 182 2.14 19.23 -13.58
N GLU A 183 0.81 19.42 -13.70
CA GLU A 183 -0.01 19.93 -12.60
C GLU A 183 -0.03 19.02 -11.39
N ARG A 184 -0.17 17.71 -11.60
CA ARG A 184 -0.19 16.71 -10.51
C ARG A 184 1.18 16.56 -9.88
N LEU A 185 2.25 16.64 -10.65
CA LEU A 185 3.61 16.73 -10.12
C LEU A 185 3.77 17.94 -9.20
N ALA A 186 3.30 19.13 -9.64
CA ALA A 186 3.36 20.36 -8.84
C ALA A 186 2.52 20.24 -7.56
N LYS A 187 1.28 19.73 -7.64
CA LYS A 187 0.41 19.51 -6.47
C LYS A 187 1.04 18.50 -5.48
N GLY A 188 1.62 17.42 -5.96
CA GLY A 188 2.31 16.47 -5.10
C GLY A 188 3.56 17.06 -4.43
N ALA A 189 4.32 17.91 -5.13
CA ALA A 189 5.45 18.63 -4.54
C ALA A 189 4.98 19.63 -3.49
N GLN A 190 3.90 20.37 -3.76
CA GLN A 190 3.29 21.29 -2.80
C GLN A 190 2.78 20.56 -1.55
N ALA A 191 2.04 19.46 -1.71
CA ALA A 191 1.56 18.66 -0.57
C ALA A 191 2.70 18.15 0.33
N ARG A 192 3.84 17.73 -0.27
CA ARG A 192 5.04 17.35 0.48
C ARG A 192 5.66 18.52 1.24
N ALA A 193 5.72 19.69 0.62
CA ALA A 193 6.23 20.89 1.28
C ALA A 193 5.33 21.30 2.46
N GLU A 194 4.01 21.37 2.25
CA GLU A 194 3.05 21.70 3.30
C GLU A 194 3.08 20.69 4.46
N LEU A 195 3.23 19.40 4.16
CA LEU A 195 3.35 18.38 5.21
C LEU A 195 4.68 18.49 5.97
N THR A 196 5.76 18.86 5.28
CA THR A 196 7.04 19.17 5.93
C THR A 196 6.88 20.32 6.93
N GLU A 197 6.28 21.43 6.49
CA GLU A 197 5.99 22.60 7.36
C GLU A 197 5.08 22.22 8.53
N PHE A 198 4.11 21.36 8.34
CA PHE A 198 3.25 20.83 9.41
C PHE A 198 4.05 20.07 10.48
N PHE A 199 5.04 19.26 10.08
CA PHE A 199 5.82 18.46 11.02
C PHE A 199 6.91 19.26 11.76
N LEU A 200 7.44 20.35 11.21
CA LEU A 200 8.52 21.12 11.84
C LEU A 200 8.22 21.54 13.29
N PRO A 201 7.07 22.17 13.60
CA PRO A 201 6.75 22.54 14.98
C PRO A 201 6.53 21.33 15.88
N LEU A 202 5.97 20.22 15.37
CA LEU A 202 5.78 18.99 16.13
C LEU A 202 7.13 18.33 16.47
N ILE A 203 8.06 18.30 15.53
CA ILE A 203 9.43 17.82 15.72
C ILE A 203 10.12 18.67 16.81
N ALA A 204 10.02 20.00 16.73
CA ALA A 204 10.60 20.89 17.74
C ALA A 204 9.99 20.64 19.14
N GLN A 205 8.68 20.45 19.22
CA GLN A 205 7.98 20.12 20.45
C GLN A 205 8.45 18.77 21.03
N ARG A 206 8.58 17.72 20.19
CA ARG A 206 9.02 16.38 20.64
C ARG A 206 10.49 16.34 21.03
N LYS A 207 11.32 17.17 20.44
CA LYS A 207 12.73 17.36 20.88
C LYS A 207 12.79 17.98 22.29
N ALA A 208 11.88 18.92 22.61
CA ALA A 208 11.82 19.59 23.91
C ALA A 208 11.08 18.76 24.98
N ASP A 209 10.00 18.08 24.63
CA ASP A 209 9.13 17.31 25.52
C ASP A 209 8.74 15.97 24.86
N PRO A 210 9.64 14.94 24.96
CA PRO A 210 9.40 13.62 24.37
C PRO A 210 8.16 12.92 24.95
N LYS A 211 7.42 12.21 24.07
CA LYS A 211 6.25 11.39 24.42
C LYS A 211 6.49 9.93 24.05
N ASP A 212 5.57 9.04 24.43
CA ASP A 212 5.57 7.64 23.98
C ASP A 212 4.96 7.52 22.57
N ASP A 213 5.58 8.17 21.58
CA ASP A 213 5.16 8.19 20.19
C ASP A 213 6.35 7.99 19.22
N LEU A 214 6.02 7.70 17.97
CA LEU A 214 7.01 7.43 16.94
C LEU A 214 7.86 8.66 16.61
N LEU A 215 7.26 9.85 16.62
CA LEU A 215 7.98 11.09 16.33
C LEU A 215 9.05 11.36 17.38
N SER A 216 8.75 11.14 18.67
CA SER A 216 9.71 11.22 19.76
C SER A 216 10.87 10.22 19.61
N ALA A 217 10.56 8.99 19.20
CA ALA A 217 11.60 7.98 18.94
C ALA A 217 12.53 8.38 17.79
N LEU A 218 12.00 8.98 16.72
CA LEU A 218 12.81 9.51 15.62
C LEU A 218 13.64 10.72 16.05
N CYS A 219 13.07 11.63 16.86
CA CYS A 219 13.82 12.76 17.43
C CYS A 219 14.97 12.31 18.34
N ALA A 220 14.78 11.28 19.15
CA ALA A 220 15.82 10.70 19.97
C ALA A 220 16.94 10.08 19.10
N ALA A 221 16.58 9.37 18.03
CA ALA A 221 17.54 8.83 17.10
C ALA A 221 18.37 9.91 16.39
N GLN A 222 17.77 11.06 16.10
CA GLN A 222 18.46 12.21 15.51
C GLN A 222 19.40 12.87 16.52
N ALA A 223 18.99 13.03 17.77
CA ALA A 223 19.85 13.56 18.83
C ALA A 223 21.09 12.67 19.11
N GLU A 224 21.00 11.38 18.85
CA GLU A 224 22.10 10.41 18.91
C GLU A 224 22.91 10.31 17.60
N GLU A 225 22.71 11.23 16.67
CA GLU A 225 23.36 11.27 15.34
C GLU A 225 23.16 9.99 14.50
N ARG A 226 22.15 9.20 14.80
CA ARG A 226 21.83 7.96 14.04
C ARG A 226 21.07 8.25 12.75
N ILE A 227 20.43 9.41 12.64
CA ILE A 227 19.79 9.94 11.43
C ILE A 227 20.01 11.44 11.33
N SER A 228 20.00 11.96 10.10
CA SER A 228 20.02 13.39 9.81
C SER A 228 18.61 14.01 9.96
N ASP A 229 18.53 15.35 10.02
CA ASP A 229 17.25 16.07 10.01
C ASP A 229 16.44 15.76 8.75
N ARG A 230 17.10 15.59 7.60
CA ARG A 230 16.46 15.23 6.34
C ARG A 230 15.86 13.83 6.39
N GLU A 231 16.58 12.85 6.92
CA GLU A 231 16.10 11.47 7.09
C GLU A 231 14.95 11.41 8.12
N LEU A 232 15.01 12.17 9.22
CA LEU A 232 13.93 12.29 10.18
C LEU A 232 12.64 12.75 9.49
N THR A 233 12.72 13.84 8.73
CA THR A 233 11.59 14.37 7.97
C THR A 233 11.09 13.38 6.93
N ALA A 234 12.00 12.77 6.16
CA ALA A 234 11.68 11.78 5.15
C ALA A 234 10.95 10.56 5.71
N MET A 235 11.43 10.03 6.84
CA MET A 235 10.83 8.89 7.52
C MET A 235 9.44 9.23 8.06
N THR A 236 9.25 10.41 8.64
CA THR A 236 7.95 10.88 9.14
C THR A 236 6.92 10.99 8.01
N ILE A 237 7.30 11.60 6.89
CA ILE A 237 6.44 11.72 5.70
C ILE A 237 6.16 10.34 5.07
N LEU A 238 7.17 9.47 4.97
CA LEU A 238 6.99 8.12 4.45
C LEU A 238 5.96 7.34 5.25
N LEU A 239 6.05 7.34 6.57
CA LEU A 239 5.15 6.58 7.43
C LEU A 239 3.72 7.12 7.36
N THR A 240 3.56 8.44 7.22
CA THR A 240 2.28 9.09 6.94
C THR A 240 1.66 8.61 5.63
N LEU A 241 2.44 8.65 4.56
CA LEU A 241 1.99 8.26 3.22
C LEU A 241 1.60 6.78 3.17
N ALA A 242 2.43 5.90 3.74
CA ALA A 242 2.27 4.46 3.65
C ALA A 242 1.16 3.91 4.54
N GLY A 243 0.91 4.51 5.71
CA GLY A 243 0.07 3.90 6.76
C GLY A 243 -1.43 4.13 6.59
N HIS A 244 -1.85 5.17 5.87
CA HIS A 244 -3.25 5.58 5.82
C HIS A 244 -4.04 4.91 4.68
N GLU A 245 -3.77 5.27 3.43
CA GLU A 245 -4.64 4.95 2.30
C GLU A 245 -4.59 3.47 1.90
N THR A 246 -3.46 2.81 2.15
CA THR A 246 -3.32 1.37 1.89
C THR A 246 -4.23 0.55 2.78
N THR A 247 -4.28 0.85 4.08
CA THR A 247 -5.16 0.17 5.04
C THR A 247 -6.63 0.52 4.79
N ALA A 248 -6.94 1.78 4.50
CA ALA A 248 -8.28 2.19 4.09
C ALA A 248 -8.77 1.42 2.87
N SER A 249 -7.92 1.28 1.86
CA SER A 249 -8.25 0.50 0.65
C SER A 249 -8.39 -0.99 0.94
N LEU A 250 -7.58 -1.57 1.85
CA LEU A 250 -7.74 -2.96 2.27
C LEU A 250 -9.12 -3.19 2.91
N ILE A 251 -9.55 -2.31 3.81
CA ILE A 251 -10.85 -2.41 4.47
C ILE A 251 -11.99 -2.29 3.45
N ALA A 252 -11.99 -1.23 2.64
CA ALA A 252 -13.05 -0.98 1.67
C ALA A 252 -13.12 -2.05 0.57
N ASN A 253 -11.98 -2.44 -0.01
CA ASN A 253 -11.92 -3.48 -1.03
C ASN A 253 -12.32 -4.85 -0.45
N GLY A 254 -11.90 -5.14 0.78
CA GLY A 254 -12.24 -6.39 1.47
C GLY A 254 -13.73 -6.51 1.72
N VAL A 255 -14.38 -5.46 2.27
CA VAL A 255 -15.83 -5.44 2.46
C VAL A 255 -16.55 -5.54 1.12
N HIS A 256 -16.14 -4.76 0.10
CA HIS A 256 -16.72 -4.85 -1.23
C HIS A 256 -16.62 -6.26 -1.81
N ALA A 257 -15.44 -6.90 -1.74
CA ALA A 257 -15.25 -8.26 -2.23
C ALA A 257 -16.16 -9.26 -1.52
N LEU A 258 -16.31 -9.17 -0.20
CA LEU A 258 -17.23 -10.02 0.56
C LEU A 258 -18.69 -9.78 0.16
N LEU A 259 -19.13 -8.53 -0.02
CA LEU A 259 -20.50 -8.21 -0.42
C LEU A 259 -20.83 -8.63 -1.87
N ARG A 260 -19.80 -8.76 -2.73
CA ARG A 260 -19.93 -9.34 -4.09
C ARG A 260 -19.91 -10.87 -4.10
N HIS A 261 -19.59 -11.51 -2.97
CA HIS A 261 -19.56 -12.97 -2.80
C HIS A 261 -20.36 -13.36 -1.55
N PRO A 262 -21.71 -13.34 -1.63
CA PRO A 262 -22.60 -13.53 -0.47
C PRO A 262 -22.34 -14.82 0.32
N GLU A 263 -21.92 -15.89 -0.35
CA GLU A 263 -21.55 -17.15 0.30
C GLU A 263 -20.29 -17.03 1.18
N GLN A 264 -19.31 -16.22 0.74
CA GLN A 264 -18.09 -15.95 1.52
C GLN A 264 -18.41 -15.03 2.71
N PHE A 265 -19.27 -14.02 2.47
CA PHE A 265 -19.75 -13.14 3.54
C PHE A 265 -20.49 -13.94 4.61
N ALA A 266 -21.45 -14.82 4.22
CA ALA A 266 -22.19 -15.65 5.15
C ALA A 266 -21.28 -16.60 5.94
N ALA A 267 -20.32 -17.26 5.26
CA ALA A 267 -19.37 -18.16 5.93
C ALA A 267 -18.52 -17.42 6.97
N LEU A 268 -18.05 -16.20 6.67
CA LEU A 268 -17.25 -15.40 7.59
C LEU A 268 -18.07 -14.85 8.76
N ARG A 269 -19.33 -14.48 8.52
CA ARG A 269 -20.27 -14.05 9.57
C ARG A 269 -20.59 -15.19 10.53
N ASP A 270 -20.83 -16.40 10.00
CA ASP A 270 -21.25 -17.58 10.76
C ASP A 270 -20.06 -18.23 11.49
N ASP A 271 -18.84 -18.11 10.97
CA ASP A 271 -17.61 -18.55 11.62
C ASP A 271 -16.54 -17.45 11.64
N PRO A 272 -16.54 -16.57 12.66
CA PRO A 272 -15.52 -15.52 12.81
C PRO A 272 -14.08 -16.03 12.99
N SER A 273 -13.88 -17.31 13.26
CA SER A 273 -12.52 -17.89 13.36
C SER A 273 -11.78 -17.91 12.02
N LEU A 274 -12.51 -17.80 10.91
CA LEU A 274 -11.97 -17.66 9.55
C LEU A 274 -11.34 -16.30 9.29
N LEU A 275 -11.64 -15.29 10.11
CA LEU A 275 -11.26 -13.88 9.84
C LEU A 275 -9.76 -13.67 9.61
N PRO A 276 -8.82 -14.27 10.38
CA PRO A 276 -7.39 -14.12 10.08
C PRO A 276 -7.01 -14.61 8.69
N GLY A 277 -7.50 -15.78 8.27
CA GLY A 277 -7.27 -16.32 6.92
C GLY A 277 -7.96 -15.51 5.83
N ALA A 278 -9.18 -15.06 6.10
CA ALA A 278 -9.94 -14.21 5.19
C ALA A 278 -9.21 -12.89 4.87
N ILE A 279 -8.55 -12.26 5.85
CA ILE A 279 -7.75 -11.04 5.59
C ILE A 279 -6.60 -11.34 4.64
N GLU A 280 -5.90 -12.47 4.78
CA GLU A 280 -4.82 -12.84 3.84
C GLU A 280 -5.37 -13.11 2.43
N GLU A 281 -6.51 -13.77 2.33
CA GLU A 281 -7.15 -14.01 1.04
C GLU A 281 -7.68 -12.72 0.39
N LEU A 282 -8.25 -11.80 1.17
CA LEU A 282 -8.68 -10.49 0.67
C LEU A 282 -7.48 -9.66 0.17
N LEU A 283 -6.34 -9.70 0.86
CA LEU A 283 -5.08 -9.09 0.42
C LEU A 283 -4.57 -9.71 -0.88
N ARG A 284 -4.66 -11.03 -1.02
CA ARG A 284 -4.29 -11.74 -2.25
C ARG A 284 -5.22 -11.34 -3.40
N TYR A 285 -6.52 -11.42 -3.16
CA TYR A 285 -7.56 -11.29 -4.18
C TYR A 285 -7.74 -9.85 -4.67
N GLU A 286 -7.76 -8.86 -3.76
CA GLU A 286 -8.06 -7.46 -4.08
C GLU A 286 -7.18 -6.49 -3.26
N GLY A 287 -5.88 -6.80 -3.15
CA GLY A 287 -4.92 -5.98 -2.42
C GLY A 287 -4.81 -4.55 -2.95
N PRO A 288 -4.53 -3.57 -2.09
CA PRO A 288 -4.51 -2.15 -2.43
C PRO A 288 -3.33 -1.74 -3.32
N VAL A 289 -2.23 -2.51 -3.32
CA VAL A 289 -1.01 -2.20 -4.06
C VAL A 289 -0.88 -3.14 -5.25
N SER A 290 -1.24 -2.66 -6.45
CA SER A 290 -1.16 -3.47 -7.66
C SER A 290 0.28 -3.68 -8.15
N ARG A 291 1.17 -2.72 -7.88
CA ARG A 291 2.57 -2.71 -8.31
C ARG A 291 3.47 -2.37 -7.12
N GLY A 292 4.50 -3.16 -6.91
CA GLY A 292 5.52 -2.89 -5.90
C GLY A 292 6.37 -1.67 -6.23
N VAL A 293 7.23 -1.29 -5.30
CA VAL A 293 8.28 -0.29 -5.53
C VAL A 293 9.20 -0.79 -6.65
N ALA A 294 9.55 0.08 -7.57
CA ALA A 294 10.43 -0.23 -8.68
C ALA A 294 11.77 -0.80 -8.22
N ARG A 295 12.34 -1.67 -9.03
CA ARG A 295 13.72 -2.15 -8.91
C ARG A 295 14.51 -1.69 -10.12
N PHE A 296 15.80 -1.53 -9.95
CA PHE A 296 16.71 -1.06 -11.00
C PHE A 296 17.86 -2.04 -11.12
N THR A 297 18.16 -2.45 -12.35
CA THR A 297 19.30 -3.33 -12.65
C THR A 297 20.60 -2.52 -12.60
N VAL A 298 21.56 -2.98 -11.80
CA VAL A 298 22.91 -2.41 -11.78
C VAL A 298 23.77 -2.99 -12.90
N ASP A 299 23.64 -4.29 -13.14
CA ASP A 299 24.23 -5.07 -14.22
C ASP A 299 23.13 -5.79 -14.98
N ASP A 300 23.49 -6.45 -16.09
CA ASP A 300 22.57 -7.34 -16.81
C ASP A 300 21.99 -8.41 -15.88
N TYR A 301 20.66 -8.56 -15.88
CA TYR A 301 19.95 -9.38 -14.92
C TYR A 301 19.07 -10.43 -15.60
N GLU A 302 19.34 -11.70 -15.28
CA GLU A 302 18.57 -12.83 -15.79
C GLU A 302 17.36 -13.11 -14.88
N ILE A 303 16.14 -13.07 -15.45
CA ILE A 303 14.91 -13.35 -14.73
C ILE A 303 13.81 -13.88 -15.68
N GLY A 304 13.12 -14.96 -15.30
CA GLY A 304 12.01 -15.50 -16.09
C GLY A 304 12.37 -15.88 -17.52
N GLY A 305 13.65 -16.25 -17.76
CA GLY A 305 14.16 -16.64 -19.06
C GLY A 305 14.52 -15.47 -20.00
N VAL A 306 14.52 -14.23 -19.48
CA VAL A 306 14.95 -13.04 -20.25
C VAL A 306 16.12 -12.35 -19.57
N THR A 307 16.97 -11.71 -20.37
CA THR A 307 18.03 -10.80 -19.87
C THR A 307 17.50 -9.37 -19.84
N VAL A 308 17.40 -8.79 -18.66
CA VAL A 308 17.10 -7.37 -18.46
C VAL A 308 18.42 -6.61 -18.45
N PRO A 309 18.68 -5.69 -19.40
CA PRO A 309 19.94 -4.95 -19.45
C PRO A 309 20.19 -4.10 -18.20
N ALA A 310 21.45 -3.79 -17.93
CA ALA A 310 21.85 -2.83 -16.91
C ALA A 310 21.22 -1.45 -17.13
N GLY A 311 20.79 -0.80 -16.05
CA GLY A 311 20.16 0.51 -16.10
C GLY A 311 18.65 0.51 -16.38
N GLU A 312 18.03 -0.66 -16.48
CA GLU A 312 16.60 -0.78 -16.74
C GLU A 312 15.76 -0.82 -15.45
N MET A 313 14.51 -0.38 -15.57
CA MET A 313 13.53 -0.43 -14.48
C MET A 313 12.69 -1.69 -14.56
N ILE A 314 12.57 -2.37 -13.43
CA ILE A 314 11.68 -3.53 -13.24
C ILE A 314 10.54 -3.14 -12.29
N ILE A 315 9.30 -3.34 -12.70
CA ILE A 315 8.11 -3.21 -11.87
C ILE A 315 7.59 -4.60 -11.53
N ILE A 316 7.40 -4.86 -10.24
CA ILE A 316 6.81 -6.11 -9.78
C ILE A 316 5.29 -5.94 -9.73
N GLY A 317 4.56 -6.69 -10.55
CA GLY A 317 3.11 -6.73 -10.58
C GLY A 317 2.55 -7.57 -9.42
N LEU A 318 2.49 -6.99 -8.21
CA LEU A 318 2.05 -7.71 -6.99
C LEU A 318 0.66 -8.31 -7.15
N ALA A 319 -0.29 -7.56 -7.73
CA ALA A 319 -1.64 -8.04 -8.00
C ALA A 319 -1.65 -9.18 -9.02
N ALA A 320 -0.79 -9.11 -10.06
CA ALA A 320 -0.64 -10.16 -11.04
C ALA A 320 -0.04 -11.44 -10.42
N ALA A 321 1.03 -11.29 -9.64
CA ALA A 321 1.69 -12.40 -8.95
C ALA A 321 0.78 -13.07 -7.90
N ASN A 322 -0.05 -12.33 -7.21
CA ASN A 322 -1.06 -12.84 -6.28
C ASN A 322 -2.20 -13.62 -6.96
N ARG A 323 -2.32 -13.52 -8.27
CA ARG A 323 -3.26 -14.31 -9.09
C ARG A 323 -2.55 -15.17 -10.13
N ASP A 324 -1.32 -15.56 -9.86
CA ASP A 324 -0.58 -16.47 -10.72
C ASP A 324 -1.14 -17.89 -10.62
N PRO A 325 -1.71 -18.47 -11.71
CA PRO A 325 -2.27 -19.82 -11.71
C PRO A 325 -1.20 -20.92 -11.54
N ALA A 326 0.08 -20.61 -11.79
CA ALA A 326 1.18 -21.53 -11.49
C ALA A 326 1.39 -21.71 -9.97
N ARG A 327 0.91 -20.77 -9.17
CA ARG A 327 1.10 -20.75 -7.71
C ARG A 327 -0.18 -20.97 -6.91
N TYR A 328 -1.32 -20.50 -7.42
CA TYR A 328 -2.60 -20.58 -6.72
C TYR A 328 -3.60 -21.36 -7.56
N ASP A 329 -4.08 -22.48 -7.04
CA ASP A 329 -5.23 -23.15 -7.66
C ASP A 329 -6.44 -22.22 -7.64
N ARG A 330 -7.17 -22.14 -8.75
CA ARG A 330 -8.32 -21.22 -8.92
C ARG A 330 -7.96 -19.80 -8.46
N ALA A 331 -6.87 -19.24 -9.02
CA ALA A 331 -6.29 -17.96 -8.61
C ALA A 331 -7.28 -16.78 -8.65
N ASP A 332 -8.28 -16.84 -9.55
CA ASP A 332 -9.29 -15.81 -9.75
C ASP A 332 -10.50 -15.94 -8.83
N ILE A 333 -10.57 -16.98 -8.01
CA ILE A 333 -11.67 -17.21 -7.08
C ILE A 333 -11.29 -16.67 -5.70
N LEU A 334 -12.19 -15.89 -5.09
CA LEU A 334 -12.14 -15.55 -3.68
C LEU A 334 -12.55 -16.76 -2.85
N ASP A 335 -11.66 -17.25 -2.00
CA ASP A 335 -11.90 -18.39 -1.13
C ASP A 335 -11.31 -18.10 0.26
N ILE A 336 -12.13 -17.57 1.19
CA ILE A 336 -11.70 -17.19 2.53
C ILE A 336 -11.27 -18.38 3.40
N ALA A 337 -11.62 -19.60 3.00
CA ALA A 337 -11.21 -20.84 3.65
C ALA A 337 -10.02 -21.50 2.95
N ARG A 338 -9.39 -20.82 1.99
CA ARG A 338 -8.22 -21.31 1.26
C ARG A 338 -7.16 -21.78 2.24
N ARG A 339 -6.79 -23.06 2.15
CA ARG A 339 -5.72 -23.68 2.93
C ARG A 339 -4.49 -23.86 2.03
N GLU A 340 -3.31 -23.94 2.63
CA GLU A 340 -2.04 -24.15 1.92
C GLU A 340 -1.71 -23.00 0.93
N VAL A 341 -1.82 -21.78 1.42
CA VAL A 341 -1.51 -20.60 0.60
C VAL A 341 -0.04 -20.25 0.78
N PRO A 342 0.72 -20.12 -0.32
CA PRO A 342 1.94 -19.35 -0.28
C PRO A 342 1.65 -17.97 0.29
N GLN A 343 2.60 -17.39 1.00
CA GLN A 343 2.45 -16.02 1.51
C GLN A 343 2.09 -15.09 0.35
N GLN A 344 0.96 -14.40 0.45
CA GLN A 344 0.57 -13.41 -0.56
C GLN A 344 1.57 -12.24 -0.58
N LEU A 345 1.71 -11.57 -1.73
CA LEU A 345 2.71 -10.54 -1.96
C LEU A 345 2.19 -9.11 -1.83
N ALA A 346 0.98 -8.87 -1.33
CA ALA A 346 0.43 -7.51 -1.19
C ALA A 346 1.26 -6.62 -0.26
N PHE A 347 2.01 -7.21 0.66
CA PHE A 347 2.98 -6.52 1.52
C PHE A 347 4.42 -6.54 0.98
N GLY A 348 4.64 -6.99 -0.25
CA GLY A 348 5.97 -7.23 -0.80
C GLY A 348 6.65 -8.45 -0.16
N HIS A 349 7.96 -8.55 -0.39
CA HIS A 349 8.81 -9.63 0.15
C HIS A 349 10.24 -9.12 0.39
N GLY A 350 11.06 -9.89 1.14
CA GLY A 350 12.47 -9.57 1.39
C GLY A 350 12.68 -8.41 2.35
N VAL A 351 13.80 -7.71 2.20
CA VAL A 351 14.24 -6.67 3.15
C VAL A 351 13.29 -5.46 3.20
N HIS A 352 12.58 -5.18 2.12
CA HIS A 352 11.55 -4.14 2.03
C HIS A 352 10.13 -4.64 2.35
N PHE A 353 9.96 -5.86 2.89
CA PHE A 353 8.64 -6.32 3.35
C PHE A 353 7.96 -5.26 4.21
N CYS A 354 6.68 -5.02 4.00
CA CYS A 354 5.95 -3.92 4.64
C CYS A 354 6.12 -3.92 6.16
N LEU A 355 6.62 -2.82 6.69
CA LEU A 355 6.83 -2.64 8.12
C LEU A 355 5.50 -2.59 8.88
N GLY A 356 4.48 -1.95 8.30
CA GLY A 356 3.14 -1.80 8.87
C GLY A 356 2.23 -3.03 8.72
N ALA A 357 2.70 -4.14 8.12
CA ALA A 357 1.87 -5.31 7.87
C ALA A 357 1.14 -5.87 9.12
N PRO A 358 1.77 -5.94 10.31
CA PRO A 358 1.06 -6.37 11.53
C PRO A 358 -0.08 -5.43 11.92
N LEU A 359 0.14 -4.11 11.80
CA LEU A 359 -0.87 -3.10 12.14
C LEU A 359 -2.03 -3.11 11.14
N ALA A 360 -1.74 -3.11 9.84
CA ALA A 360 -2.76 -3.17 8.78
C ALA A 360 -3.65 -4.43 8.92
N ARG A 361 -3.07 -5.57 9.25
CA ARG A 361 -3.82 -6.81 9.55
C ARG A 361 -4.70 -6.68 10.77
N ALA A 362 -4.20 -6.06 11.83
CA ALA A 362 -4.97 -5.84 13.06
C ALA A 362 -6.15 -4.89 12.80
N GLU A 363 -5.91 -3.78 12.13
CA GLU A 363 -6.95 -2.82 11.76
C GLU A 363 -8.02 -3.46 10.87
N ALA A 364 -7.63 -4.16 9.81
CA ALA A 364 -8.58 -4.84 8.92
C ALA A 364 -9.41 -5.91 9.64
N ARG A 365 -8.78 -6.72 10.51
CA ARG A 365 -9.51 -7.72 11.30
C ARG A 365 -10.53 -7.08 12.24
N ILE A 366 -10.14 -6.03 12.96
CA ILE A 366 -11.02 -5.34 13.90
C ILE A 366 -12.15 -4.65 13.12
N ALA A 367 -11.82 -3.91 12.08
CA ALA A 367 -12.79 -3.17 11.27
C ALA A 367 -13.83 -4.09 10.61
N ILE A 368 -13.37 -5.07 9.83
CA ILE A 368 -14.26 -5.99 9.11
C ILE A 368 -15.02 -6.87 10.09
N GLY A 369 -14.35 -7.44 11.11
CA GLY A 369 -15.01 -8.27 12.11
C GLY A 369 -16.09 -7.52 12.90
N THR A 370 -15.89 -6.24 13.21
CA THR A 370 -16.89 -5.44 13.91
C THR A 370 -18.07 -5.09 13.00
N LEU A 371 -17.83 -4.75 11.72
CA LEU A 371 -18.90 -4.52 10.75
C LEU A 371 -19.80 -5.75 10.59
N LEU A 372 -19.20 -6.94 10.40
CA LEU A 372 -19.97 -8.17 10.22
C LEU A 372 -20.78 -8.54 11.47
N ARG A 373 -20.24 -8.30 12.65
CA ARG A 373 -20.92 -8.58 13.92
C ARG A 373 -22.08 -7.63 14.16
N ARG A 374 -21.88 -6.32 13.89
CA ARG A 374 -22.91 -5.29 14.11
C ARG A 374 -23.99 -5.29 13.04
N PHE A 375 -23.62 -5.56 11.80
CA PHE A 375 -24.53 -5.54 10.66
C PHE A 375 -24.50 -6.87 9.90
N PRO A 376 -25.14 -7.92 10.45
CA PRO A 376 -25.15 -9.26 9.83
C PRO A 376 -25.89 -9.32 8.49
N ASP A 377 -26.68 -8.29 8.17
CA ASP A 377 -27.40 -8.09 6.92
C ASP A 377 -26.80 -7.00 6.03
N LEU A 378 -25.54 -6.61 6.30
CA LEU A 378 -24.82 -5.62 5.49
C LEU A 378 -24.82 -6.01 4.01
N ARG A 379 -25.19 -5.07 3.14
CA ARG A 379 -25.28 -5.28 1.69
C ARG A 379 -24.91 -4.01 0.94
N LEU A 380 -24.56 -4.14 -0.34
CA LEU A 380 -24.44 -2.98 -1.22
C LEU A 380 -25.80 -2.25 -1.30
N ALA A 381 -25.77 -0.92 -1.25
CA ALA A 381 -26.99 -0.13 -1.38
C ALA A 381 -27.62 -0.30 -2.78
N ASP A 382 -26.78 -0.45 -3.80
CA ASP A 382 -27.12 -0.82 -5.16
C ASP A 382 -26.18 -1.94 -5.63
N PRO A 383 -26.66 -3.19 -5.74
CA PRO A 383 -25.85 -4.32 -6.18
C PRO A 383 -25.33 -4.20 -7.62
N ASP A 384 -26.01 -3.44 -8.46
CA ASP A 384 -25.70 -3.29 -9.89
C ASP A 384 -24.83 -2.05 -10.17
N ALA A 385 -24.55 -1.22 -9.15
CA ALA A 385 -23.73 -0.05 -9.32
C ALA A 385 -22.28 -0.40 -9.76
N ASP A 386 -21.83 0.25 -10.82
CA ASP A 386 -20.42 0.24 -11.21
C ASP A 386 -19.63 1.22 -10.32
N LEU A 387 -19.11 0.70 -9.22
CA LEU A 387 -18.40 1.50 -8.24
C LEU A 387 -17.02 1.91 -8.76
N SER A 388 -16.82 3.20 -8.91
CA SER A 388 -15.56 3.75 -9.40
C SER A 388 -14.41 3.57 -8.40
N ARG A 389 -13.19 3.48 -8.96
CA ARG A 389 -11.95 3.50 -8.17
C ARG A 389 -11.46 4.92 -7.98
N ARG A 390 -10.82 5.18 -6.84
CA ARG A 390 -10.18 6.49 -6.61
C ARG A 390 -9.03 6.70 -7.56
N GLU A 391 -8.83 7.96 -7.94
CA GLU A 391 -7.62 8.35 -8.65
C GLU A 391 -6.40 8.18 -7.74
N GLY A 392 -5.33 7.59 -8.28
CA GLY A 392 -4.11 7.36 -7.51
C GLY A 392 -3.28 6.20 -8.06
N ILE A 393 -2.24 5.85 -7.35
CA ILE A 393 -1.38 4.69 -7.64
C ILE A 393 -1.90 3.42 -6.95
N LEU A 394 -2.81 3.59 -6.00
CA LEU A 394 -3.40 2.51 -5.22
C LEU A 394 -4.75 2.07 -5.81
N ARG A 395 -5.07 0.81 -5.58
CA ARG A 395 -6.37 0.24 -5.92
C ARG A 395 -7.32 0.42 -4.75
N GLY A 396 -8.02 1.55 -4.69
CA GLY A 396 -8.99 1.89 -3.66
C GLY A 396 -10.34 2.27 -4.25
N MET A 397 -11.42 2.03 -3.51
CA MET A 397 -12.78 2.45 -3.89
C MET A 397 -12.92 3.97 -3.72
N ALA A 398 -13.63 4.64 -4.64
CA ALA A 398 -13.99 6.05 -4.48
C ALA A 398 -15.12 6.22 -3.44
N THR A 399 -16.12 5.34 -3.50
CA THR A 399 -17.23 5.23 -2.55
C THR A 399 -17.60 3.78 -2.36
N LEU A 400 -18.23 3.44 -1.24
CA LEU A 400 -18.82 2.12 -0.99
C LEU A 400 -20.16 2.28 -0.25
N PRO A 401 -21.23 2.68 -0.97
CA PRO A 401 -22.54 2.81 -0.39
C PRO A 401 -23.10 1.46 0.03
N VAL A 402 -23.48 1.37 1.30
CA VAL A 402 -24.06 0.16 1.90
C VAL A 402 -25.38 0.45 2.58
N ALA A 403 -26.20 -0.61 2.72
CA ALA A 403 -27.42 -0.61 3.50
C ALA A 403 -27.40 -1.76 4.52
N PHE A 404 -28.04 -1.55 5.65
CA PHE A 404 -28.12 -2.50 6.76
C PHE A 404 -29.36 -2.19 7.63
N THR A 405 -29.75 -3.10 8.52
CA THR A 405 -30.78 -2.81 9.51
C THR A 405 -30.24 -1.84 10.57
N PRO A 406 -30.90 -0.67 10.80
CA PRO A 406 -30.48 0.28 11.82
C PRO A 406 -30.40 -0.36 13.20
N GLU A 407 -29.40 -0.01 14.00
CA GLU A 407 -29.41 -0.32 15.42
C GLU A 407 -30.43 0.56 16.15
N GLY A 408 -31.15 -0.05 17.09
CA GLY A 408 -32.21 0.64 17.85
C GLY A 408 -31.70 1.60 18.92
#